data_42e2b565ea76c12516daff61009eaba2
#
_entry.id   42e2b565ea76c12516daff61009eaba2
#
_cell.length_a   1.000
_cell.length_b   1.000
_cell.length_c   1.000
_cell.angle_alpha   90.00
_cell.angle_beta   90.00
_cell.angle_gamma   90.00
#
_symmetry.space_group_name_H-M   'P 1'
#
loop_
_entity.id
_entity.type
_entity.pdbx_description
1 polymer ?
#
loop_
_entity_poly.entity_id
_entity_poly.type
_entity_poly.pdbx_seq_one_letter_code
_entity_poly.pdbx_strand_id
1 'polypeptide(L)'
;MLKLAPKDCSKGHYAQVRDCYNHMRDDYSMEYIALIGYSASYGGRFFDGGYGKDPSGKRNIYQERIINLREQAPKLKDINFSCKDYIDYKPDDYYGCVVVCDPPYKNTKQYSKVQFDYEEYYDWCRKMSAKNIVLMCEYNMPDDFECIWSKQRKVMQKSNRETGEIAVEKLFIYKG
;
A
#
# COMPACT_ATOMS: atom_id res chain seq x y z
N MET A 1 3.75 18.22 -6.94
CA MET A 1 4.64 17.08 -6.58
C MET A 1 5.64 16.73 -7.69
N LEU A 2 5.23 16.32 -8.90
CA LEU A 2 6.17 15.87 -9.96
C LEU A 2 7.12 16.93 -10.51
N LYS A 3 6.78 18.23 -10.41
CA LYS A 3 7.69 19.34 -10.73
C LYS A 3 8.85 19.47 -9.75
N LEU A 4 8.71 18.90 -8.55
CA LEU A 4 9.73 18.91 -7.50
C LEU A 4 10.71 17.72 -7.60
N ALA A 5 10.42 16.73 -8.45
CA ALA A 5 11.25 15.54 -8.59
C ALA A 5 12.63 15.91 -9.17
N PRO A 6 13.72 15.71 -8.43
CA PRO A 6 15.07 15.90 -8.97
C PRO A 6 15.34 14.94 -10.13
N LYS A 7 16.28 15.29 -11.00
CA LYS A 7 16.68 14.42 -12.11
C LYS A 7 17.21 13.08 -11.63
N ASP A 8 17.86 13.07 -10.46
CA ASP A 8 18.40 11.88 -9.83
C ASP A 8 18.35 12.00 -8.31
N CYS A 9 18.37 10.87 -7.61
CA CYS A 9 18.43 10.82 -6.17
C CYS A 9 19.60 9.95 -5.72
N SER A 10 20.68 10.58 -5.25
CA SER A 10 21.80 9.87 -4.69
C SER A 10 21.46 9.21 -3.35
N LYS A 11 22.23 8.17 -2.96
CA LYS A 11 22.11 7.55 -1.63
C LYS A 11 22.28 8.55 -0.49
N GLY A 12 23.18 9.54 -0.66
CA GLY A 12 23.41 10.60 0.33
C GLY A 12 22.20 11.50 0.48
N HIS A 13 21.60 11.94 -0.64
CA HIS A 13 20.40 12.77 -0.62
C HIS A 13 19.20 12.01 -0.02
N TYR A 14 19.00 10.75 -0.40
CA TYR A 14 18.01 9.88 0.23
C TYR A 14 18.17 9.80 1.76
N ALA A 15 19.43 9.65 2.24
CA ALA A 15 19.70 9.58 3.66
C ALA A 15 19.37 10.89 4.38
N GLN A 16 19.67 12.05 3.77
CA GLN A 16 19.32 13.37 4.32
C GLN A 16 17.82 13.57 4.45
N VAL A 17 17.05 13.22 3.40
CA VAL A 17 15.58 13.35 3.43
C VAL A 17 14.97 12.41 4.46
N ARG A 18 15.46 11.16 4.56
CA ARG A 18 15.03 10.20 5.59
C ARG A 18 15.33 10.70 6.99
N ASP A 19 16.51 11.29 7.20
CA ASP A 19 16.92 11.84 8.48
C ASP A 19 16.04 13.04 8.90
N CYS A 20 15.72 13.92 7.95
CA CYS A 20 14.78 15.00 8.14
C CYS A 20 13.41 14.46 8.60
N TYR A 21 12.88 13.43 7.93
CA TYR A 21 11.61 12.79 8.31
C TYR A 21 11.67 12.16 9.71
N ASN A 22 12.71 11.40 10.02
CA ASN A 22 12.85 10.68 11.29
C ASN A 22 12.96 11.61 12.49
N HIS A 23 13.52 12.82 12.30
CA HIS A 23 13.68 13.82 13.35
C HIS A 23 12.65 14.96 13.27
N MET A 24 11.60 14.78 12.45
CA MET A 24 10.50 15.75 12.28
C MET A 24 11.00 17.18 12.01
N ARG A 25 12.07 17.30 11.19
CA ARG A 25 12.56 18.59 10.73
C ARG A 25 11.77 19.09 9.52
N ASP A 26 11.81 20.39 9.28
CA ASP A 26 11.10 21.10 8.21
C ASP A 26 11.99 21.48 7.00
N ASP A 27 13.16 20.87 6.89
CA ASP A 27 14.11 21.11 5.78
C ASP A 27 13.51 20.77 4.40
N TYR A 28 12.49 19.90 4.36
CA TYR A 28 11.79 19.47 3.14
C TYR A 28 10.28 19.43 3.36
N SER A 29 9.49 19.77 2.32
CA SER A 29 8.04 19.62 2.39
C SER A 29 7.63 18.15 2.48
N MET A 30 6.47 17.86 3.09
CA MET A 30 5.96 16.48 3.22
C MET A 30 5.76 15.79 1.86
N GLU A 31 5.36 16.55 0.83
CA GLU A 31 5.22 16.03 -0.53
C GLU A 31 6.58 15.60 -1.12
N TYR A 32 7.64 16.36 -0.82
CA TYR A 32 8.99 16.00 -1.25
C TYR A 32 9.51 14.78 -0.50
N ILE A 33 9.30 14.74 0.81
CA ILE A 33 9.64 13.59 1.67
C ILE A 33 8.93 12.34 1.16
N ALA A 34 7.63 12.42 0.86
CA ALA A 34 6.86 11.32 0.30
C ALA A 34 7.40 10.88 -1.08
N LEU A 35 7.69 11.82 -1.96
CA LEU A 35 8.26 11.54 -3.28
C LEU A 35 9.56 10.75 -3.17
N ILE A 36 10.52 11.21 -2.37
CA ILE A 36 11.81 10.54 -2.18
C ILE A 36 11.63 9.22 -1.42
N GLY A 37 10.83 9.23 -0.36
CA GLY A 37 10.57 8.06 0.48
C GLY A 37 10.02 6.87 -0.29
N TYR A 38 9.08 7.09 -1.21
CA TYR A 38 8.53 6.02 -2.03
C TYR A 38 9.37 5.73 -3.28
N SER A 39 9.89 6.77 -3.97
CA SER A 39 10.56 6.56 -5.26
C SER A 39 12.00 6.07 -5.13
N ALA A 40 12.72 6.43 -4.07
CA ALA A 40 14.11 6.05 -3.88
C ALA A 40 14.33 4.90 -2.89
N SER A 41 13.27 4.41 -2.19
CA SER A 41 13.40 3.27 -1.28
C SER A 41 13.37 1.94 -2.02
N TYR A 42 14.09 0.95 -1.50
CA TYR A 42 14.00 -0.42 -1.97
C TYR A 42 12.54 -0.94 -1.88
N GLY A 43 12.05 -1.56 -2.95
CA GLY A 43 10.69 -2.11 -3.03
C GLY A 43 9.57 -1.07 -2.94
N GLY A 44 9.85 0.25 -2.99
CA GLY A 44 8.84 1.29 -2.77
C GLY A 44 8.37 1.43 -1.33
N ARG A 45 9.07 0.81 -0.38
CA ARG A 45 8.76 0.89 1.04
C ARG A 45 9.26 2.22 1.60
N PHE A 46 8.36 3.08 1.98
CA PHE A 46 8.67 4.40 2.52
C PHE A 46 9.74 4.32 3.64
N PHE A 47 11.00 4.61 3.30
CA PHE A 47 12.20 4.55 4.13
C PHE A 47 12.51 3.22 4.87
N ASP A 48 11.61 2.23 4.86
CA ASP A 48 11.76 0.95 5.58
C ASP A 48 12.67 -0.06 4.84
N GLY A 49 12.78 0.05 3.53
CA GLY A 49 13.59 -0.87 2.71
C GLY A 49 15.05 -0.44 2.48
N GLY A 50 15.45 0.73 2.98
CA GLY A 50 16.70 1.38 2.63
C GLY A 50 16.69 1.92 1.20
N TYR A 51 17.84 2.46 0.75
CA TYR A 51 17.98 3.02 -0.60
C TYR A 51 17.86 1.95 -1.69
N GLY A 52 16.99 2.20 -2.67
CA GLY A 52 16.76 1.32 -3.80
C GLY A 52 17.94 1.33 -4.79
N LYS A 53 18.69 0.23 -4.83
CA LYS A 53 19.83 0.06 -5.74
C LYS A 53 19.65 -1.20 -6.58
N ASP A 54 19.93 -1.10 -7.87
CA ASP A 54 20.08 -2.27 -8.71
C ASP A 54 21.47 -2.89 -8.47
N PRO A 55 21.56 -4.18 -8.06
CA PRO A 55 22.84 -4.83 -7.82
C PRO A 55 23.75 -4.86 -9.04
N SER A 56 23.20 -4.92 -10.25
CA SER A 56 23.96 -4.93 -11.50
C SER A 56 24.47 -3.54 -11.92
N GLY A 57 23.95 -2.48 -11.31
CA GLY A 57 24.26 -1.09 -11.66
C GLY A 57 23.71 -0.61 -13.01
N LYS A 58 22.94 -1.46 -13.71
CA LYS A 58 22.40 -1.17 -15.06
C LYS A 58 21.14 -0.31 -15.04
N ARG A 59 20.43 -0.29 -13.90
CA ARG A 59 19.14 0.39 -13.76
C ARG A 59 19.22 1.49 -12.72
N ASN A 60 18.59 2.62 -13.02
CA ASN A 60 18.30 3.66 -12.04
C ASN A 60 16.86 3.51 -11.55
N ILE A 61 16.70 2.83 -10.40
CA ILE A 61 15.39 2.52 -9.82
C ILE A 61 14.57 3.79 -9.53
N TYR A 62 15.22 4.85 -9.08
CA TYR A 62 14.54 6.12 -8.83
C TYR A 62 13.98 6.72 -10.13
N GLN A 63 14.81 6.84 -11.17
CA GLN A 63 14.37 7.41 -12.45
C GLN A 63 13.25 6.61 -13.09
N GLU A 64 13.33 5.27 -13.08
CA GLU A 64 12.26 4.40 -13.59
C GLU A 64 10.92 4.68 -12.88
N ARG A 65 10.93 4.84 -11.56
CA ARG A 65 9.74 5.16 -10.80
C ARG A 65 9.19 6.56 -11.07
N ILE A 66 10.06 7.55 -11.24
CA ILE A 66 9.62 8.89 -11.60
C ILE A 66 9.00 8.91 -13.00
N ILE A 67 9.53 8.17 -13.96
CA ILE A 67 8.94 8.02 -15.29
C ILE A 67 7.54 7.40 -15.17
N ASN A 68 7.42 6.25 -14.49
CA ASN A 68 6.14 5.58 -14.27
C ASN A 68 5.12 6.49 -13.57
N LEU A 69 5.56 7.24 -12.56
CA LEU A 69 4.70 8.17 -11.85
C LEU A 69 4.20 9.30 -12.76
N ARG A 70 5.05 9.83 -13.64
CA ARG A 70 4.66 10.84 -14.63
C ARG A 70 3.64 10.34 -15.64
N GLU A 71 3.74 9.08 -16.03
CA GLU A 71 2.79 8.43 -16.96
C GLU A 71 1.45 8.10 -16.28
N GLN A 72 1.47 7.78 -14.99
CA GLN A 72 0.28 7.40 -14.24
C GLN A 72 -0.49 8.59 -13.66
N ALA A 73 0.21 9.64 -13.21
CA ALA A 73 -0.42 10.77 -12.55
C ALA A 73 -1.55 11.45 -13.35
N PRO A 74 -1.45 11.62 -14.67
CA PRO A 74 -2.56 12.21 -15.46
C PRO A 74 -3.84 11.35 -15.42
N LYS A 75 -3.72 10.02 -15.24
CA LYS A 75 -4.87 9.10 -15.16
C LYS A 75 -5.64 9.22 -13.85
N LEU A 76 -5.06 9.90 -12.86
CA LEU A 76 -5.65 10.10 -11.54
C LEU A 76 -6.37 11.46 -11.40
N LYS A 77 -6.53 12.19 -12.51
CA LYS A 77 -7.09 13.54 -12.54
C LYS A 77 -8.46 13.65 -11.88
N ASP A 78 -9.31 12.64 -12.10
CA ASP A 78 -10.69 12.64 -11.62
C ASP A 78 -10.87 11.73 -10.37
N ILE A 79 -9.78 11.35 -9.73
CA ILE A 79 -9.78 10.54 -8.52
C ILE A 79 -9.68 11.43 -7.28
N ASN A 80 -10.61 11.25 -6.36
CA ASN A 80 -10.57 11.90 -5.05
C ASN A 80 -9.72 11.07 -4.09
N PHE A 81 -8.74 11.71 -3.46
CA PHE A 81 -7.91 11.10 -2.42
C PHE A 81 -8.30 11.65 -1.05
N SER A 82 -8.39 10.77 -0.07
CA SER A 82 -8.59 11.15 1.33
C SER A 82 -7.66 10.32 2.22
N CYS A 83 -7.28 10.90 3.37
CA CYS A 83 -6.55 10.20 4.41
C CYS A 83 -7.46 10.14 5.64
N LYS A 84 -8.17 9.00 5.77
CA LYS A 84 -9.13 8.73 6.84
C LYS A 84 -8.99 7.29 7.28
N ASP A 85 -9.40 7.00 8.49
CA ASP A 85 -9.61 5.62 8.94
C ASP A 85 -10.83 5.04 8.20
N TYR A 86 -10.83 3.71 7.95
CA TYR A 86 -11.97 3.04 7.29
C TYR A 86 -13.26 3.21 8.09
N ILE A 87 -13.16 3.26 9.41
CA ILE A 87 -14.31 3.43 10.31
C ILE A 87 -15.00 4.80 10.18
N ASP A 88 -14.30 5.81 9.63
CA ASP A 88 -14.87 7.13 9.36
C ASP A 88 -15.80 7.15 8.15
N TYR A 89 -15.74 6.11 7.30
CA TYR A 89 -16.69 5.91 6.20
C TYR A 89 -17.93 5.19 6.73
N LYS A 90 -18.97 5.97 7.07
CA LYS A 90 -20.20 5.41 7.65
C LYS A 90 -21.00 4.69 6.57
N PRO A 91 -21.45 3.44 6.82
CA PRO A 91 -22.22 2.66 5.85
C PRO A 91 -23.47 3.36 5.32
N ASP A 92 -24.10 4.20 6.13
CA ASP A 92 -25.31 4.92 5.73
C ASP A 92 -25.07 6.07 4.74
N ASP A 93 -23.83 6.54 4.62
CA ASP A 93 -23.44 7.61 3.69
C ASP A 93 -23.21 7.08 2.25
N TYR A 94 -23.23 5.75 2.05
CA TYR A 94 -22.89 5.12 0.77
C TYR A 94 -24.00 4.17 0.30
N TYR A 95 -24.34 4.27 -0.98
CA TYR A 95 -25.37 3.43 -1.60
C TYR A 95 -24.99 3.08 -3.05
N GLY A 96 -25.08 1.79 -3.39
CA GLY A 96 -24.82 1.29 -4.74
C GLY A 96 -23.35 1.42 -5.19
N CYS A 97 -22.41 1.58 -4.24
CA CYS A 97 -20.99 1.69 -4.52
C CYS A 97 -20.35 0.30 -4.62
N VAL A 98 -19.20 0.25 -5.31
CA VAL A 98 -18.24 -0.86 -5.19
C VAL A 98 -17.13 -0.39 -4.28
N VAL A 99 -16.95 -1.06 -3.14
CA VAL A 99 -15.91 -0.78 -2.14
C VAL A 99 -14.88 -1.89 -2.22
N VAL A 100 -13.62 -1.55 -2.48
CA VAL A 100 -12.51 -2.51 -2.49
C VAL A 100 -11.66 -2.28 -1.26
N CYS A 101 -11.53 -3.29 -0.42
CA CYS A 101 -10.79 -3.25 0.83
C CYS A 101 -9.53 -4.11 0.73
N ASP A 102 -8.38 -3.51 1.01
CA ASP A 102 -7.07 -4.18 1.05
C ASP A 102 -6.39 -3.87 2.41
N PRO A 103 -6.90 -4.47 3.52
CA PRO A 103 -6.39 -4.23 4.86
C PRO A 103 -5.03 -4.91 5.06
N PRO A 104 -4.32 -4.63 6.17
CA PRO A 104 -3.21 -5.48 6.60
C PRO A 104 -3.72 -6.91 6.80
N TYR A 105 -3.14 -7.90 6.10
CA TYR A 105 -3.62 -9.28 6.18
C TYR A 105 -3.35 -9.89 7.56
N LYS A 106 -4.33 -10.61 8.08
CA LYS A 106 -4.25 -11.28 9.39
C LYS A 106 -3.04 -12.23 9.42
N ASN A 107 -2.28 -12.18 10.50
CA ASN A 107 -1.05 -12.97 10.69
C ASN A 107 0.13 -12.58 9.78
N THR A 108 0.11 -11.42 9.14
CA THR A 108 1.28 -10.87 8.43
C THR A 108 1.99 -9.81 9.27
N LYS A 109 3.20 -9.42 8.83
CA LYS A 109 3.94 -8.31 9.49
C LYS A 109 3.13 -7.03 9.36
N GLN A 110 2.70 -6.50 10.48
CA GLN A 110 1.95 -5.23 10.52
C GLN A 110 2.87 -4.04 10.23
N TYR A 111 2.34 -3.06 9.51
CA TYR A 111 3.07 -1.84 9.13
C TYR A 111 3.06 -0.76 10.21
N SER A 112 2.18 -0.88 11.21
CA SER A 112 2.05 0.07 12.32
C SER A 112 2.25 -0.62 13.66
N LYS A 113 2.52 0.19 14.70
CA LYS A 113 2.56 -0.28 16.10
C LYS A 113 1.16 -0.49 16.70
N VAL A 114 0.13 0.05 16.03
CA VAL A 114 -1.27 -0.12 16.42
C VAL A 114 -1.76 -1.42 15.82
N GLN A 115 -2.27 -2.29 16.66
CA GLN A 115 -2.87 -3.56 16.23
C GLN A 115 -4.18 -3.27 15.48
N PHE A 116 -4.32 -3.85 14.29
CA PHE A 116 -5.54 -3.74 13.50
C PHE A 116 -6.64 -4.61 14.12
N ASP A 117 -7.81 -4.03 14.39
CA ASP A 117 -8.96 -4.76 14.93
C ASP A 117 -9.75 -5.41 13.78
N TYR A 118 -9.51 -6.71 13.60
CA TYR A 118 -10.17 -7.47 12.53
C TYR A 118 -11.65 -7.69 12.80
N GLU A 119 -12.09 -7.83 14.04
CA GLU A 119 -13.51 -8.05 14.35
C GLU A 119 -14.32 -6.79 14.08
N GLU A 120 -13.83 -5.63 14.51
CA GLU A 120 -14.44 -4.34 14.17
C GLU A 120 -14.47 -4.11 12.66
N TYR A 121 -13.38 -4.47 11.96
CA TYR A 121 -13.31 -4.37 10.50
C TYR A 121 -14.33 -5.29 9.80
N TYR A 122 -14.49 -6.54 10.23
CA TYR A 122 -15.47 -7.46 9.66
C TYR A 122 -16.89 -6.97 9.89
N ASP A 123 -17.20 -6.42 11.06
CA ASP A 123 -18.50 -5.83 11.35
C ASP A 123 -18.79 -4.60 10.49
N TRP A 124 -17.77 -3.77 10.26
CA TRP A 124 -17.90 -2.65 9.32
C TRP A 124 -18.17 -3.14 7.89
N CYS A 125 -17.47 -4.18 7.42
CA CYS A 125 -17.69 -4.78 6.12
C CYS A 125 -19.13 -5.33 5.96
N ARG A 126 -19.66 -6.02 6.98
CA ARG A 126 -21.07 -6.52 6.99
C ARG A 126 -22.06 -5.38 6.83
N LYS A 127 -21.90 -4.31 7.61
CA LYS A 127 -22.76 -3.13 7.57
C LYS A 127 -22.68 -2.41 6.22
N MET A 128 -21.48 -2.24 5.70
CA MET A 128 -21.24 -1.61 4.40
C MET A 128 -21.86 -2.43 3.26
N SER A 129 -21.82 -3.76 3.35
CA SER A 129 -22.37 -4.69 2.35
C SER A 129 -23.90 -4.65 2.26
N ALA A 130 -24.59 -4.12 3.26
CA ALA A 130 -26.06 -4.04 3.25
C ALA A 130 -26.61 -3.19 2.09
N LYS A 131 -25.82 -2.22 1.60
CA LYS A 131 -26.23 -1.28 0.54
C LYS A 131 -25.22 -1.18 -0.62
N ASN A 132 -24.10 -1.89 -0.53
CA ASN A 132 -22.95 -1.76 -1.43
C ASN A 132 -22.37 -3.13 -1.78
N ILE A 133 -21.61 -3.20 -2.86
CA ILE A 133 -20.76 -4.36 -3.17
C ILE A 133 -19.41 -4.14 -2.47
N VAL A 134 -19.10 -4.93 -1.45
CA VAL A 134 -17.81 -4.85 -0.74
C VAL A 134 -16.94 -6.04 -1.11
N LEU A 135 -15.78 -5.76 -1.69
CA LEU A 135 -14.77 -6.74 -2.10
C LEU A 135 -13.60 -6.67 -1.14
N MET A 136 -13.29 -7.76 -0.45
CA MET A 136 -12.26 -7.80 0.59
C MET A 136 -11.10 -8.71 0.17
N CYS A 137 -9.89 -8.15 0.15
CA CYS A 137 -8.66 -8.89 -0.08
C CYS A 137 -8.14 -9.43 1.26
N GLU A 138 -8.06 -10.76 1.42
CA GLU A 138 -7.51 -11.39 2.62
C GLU A 138 -7.14 -12.87 2.31
N TYR A 139 -6.36 -13.49 3.17
CA TYR A 139 -6.07 -14.92 3.07
C TYR A 139 -7.22 -15.78 3.60
N ASN A 140 -7.85 -15.36 4.69
CA ASN A 140 -8.96 -16.06 5.31
C ASN A 140 -9.92 -15.06 5.96
N MET A 141 -11.21 -15.33 5.83
CA MET A 141 -12.29 -14.54 6.39
C MET A 141 -13.20 -15.42 7.25
N PRO A 142 -14.05 -14.87 8.13
CA PRO A 142 -15.10 -15.61 8.82
C PRO A 142 -16.04 -16.35 7.85
N ASP A 143 -16.74 -17.39 8.34
CA ASP A 143 -17.56 -18.30 7.51
C ASP A 143 -18.74 -17.64 6.81
N ASP A 144 -19.18 -16.49 7.28
CA ASP A 144 -20.24 -15.68 6.67
C ASP A 144 -19.76 -14.84 5.47
N PHE A 145 -18.46 -14.95 5.12
CA PHE A 145 -17.90 -14.39 3.88
C PHE A 145 -17.61 -15.50 2.87
N GLU A 146 -17.90 -15.25 1.61
CA GLU A 146 -17.67 -16.16 0.50
C GLU A 146 -16.41 -15.76 -0.30
N CYS A 147 -15.54 -16.72 -0.55
CA CYS A 147 -14.41 -16.53 -1.45
C CYS A 147 -14.90 -16.64 -2.91
N ILE A 148 -14.96 -15.52 -3.61
CA ILE A 148 -15.39 -15.46 -5.00
C ILE A 148 -14.26 -15.57 -6.01
N TRP A 149 -13.01 -15.38 -5.56
CA TRP A 149 -11.83 -15.52 -6.41
C TRP A 149 -10.60 -15.86 -5.60
N SER A 150 -9.71 -16.66 -6.19
CA SER A 150 -8.41 -16.96 -5.60
C SER A 150 -7.32 -17.14 -6.65
N LYS A 151 -6.07 -16.79 -6.29
CA LYS A 151 -4.91 -16.98 -7.14
C LYS A 151 -3.67 -17.34 -6.32
N GLN A 152 -3.01 -18.39 -6.74
CA GLN A 152 -1.72 -18.77 -6.18
C GLN A 152 -0.63 -17.80 -6.67
N ARG A 153 0.20 -17.31 -5.75
CA ARG A 153 1.41 -16.54 -6.04
C ARG A 153 2.61 -17.14 -5.35
N LYS A 154 3.73 -17.21 -6.05
CA LYS A 154 5.02 -17.50 -5.42
C LYS A 154 5.42 -16.29 -4.58
N VAL A 155 5.59 -16.50 -3.28
CA VAL A 155 6.12 -15.47 -2.38
C VAL A 155 7.62 -15.35 -2.63
N MET A 156 8.07 -14.18 -3.08
CA MET A 156 9.48 -13.87 -3.16
C MET A 156 10.00 -13.50 -1.76
N GLN A 157 10.30 -14.50 -0.93
CA GLN A 157 11.02 -14.25 0.32
C GLN A 157 12.52 -14.09 0.06
N LYS A 158 13.09 -13.06 0.69
CA LYS A 158 14.46 -12.62 0.44
C LYS A 158 15.55 -13.36 1.16
N SER A 159 15.27 -14.29 2.04
CA SER A 159 16.29 -14.89 2.92
C SER A 159 16.62 -16.36 2.69
N ASN A 160 15.77 -17.15 2.04
CA ASN A 160 16.09 -18.53 1.74
C ASN A 160 15.59 -18.94 0.35
N ARG A 161 16.50 -19.31 -0.53
CA ARG A 161 16.24 -19.71 -1.92
C ARG A 161 15.54 -21.07 -2.06
N GLU A 162 15.18 -21.75 -0.97
CA GLU A 162 14.79 -23.17 -1.01
C GLU A 162 13.35 -23.51 -0.59
N THR A 163 12.57 -22.58 -0.07
CA THR A 163 11.14 -22.83 0.19
C THR A 163 10.29 -21.82 -0.55
N GLY A 164 9.90 -22.15 -1.78
CA GLY A 164 8.90 -21.40 -2.52
C GLY A 164 7.53 -21.54 -1.84
N GLU A 165 7.31 -20.83 -0.73
CA GLU A 165 5.98 -20.75 -0.13
C GLU A 165 5.02 -20.16 -1.15
N ILE A 166 3.91 -20.84 -1.36
CA ILE A 166 2.83 -20.39 -2.23
C ILE A 166 1.82 -19.68 -1.33
N ALA A 167 1.69 -18.37 -1.50
CA ALA A 167 0.57 -17.63 -0.94
C ALA A 167 -0.63 -17.74 -1.89
N VAL A 168 -1.83 -17.88 -1.34
CA VAL A 168 -3.07 -17.85 -2.10
C VAL A 168 -3.79 -16.56 -1.76
N GLU A 169 -3.71 -15.58 -2.67
CA GLU A 169 -4.50 -14.35 -2.57
C GLU A 169 -5.95 -14.68 -2.89
N LYS A 170 -6.87 -14.13 -2.10
CA LYS A 170 -8.30 -14.37 -2.24
C LYS A 170 -9.08 -13.08 -2.20
N LEU A 171 -10.25 -13.08 -2.83
CA LEU A 171 -11.22 -12.01 -2.80
C LEU A 171 -12.53 -12.55 -2.22
N PHE A 172 -13.06 -11.85 -1.25
CA PHE A 172 -14.26 -12.25 -0.53
C PHE A 172 -15.38 -11.23 -0.67
N ILE A 173 -16.61 -11.71 -0.54
CA ILE A 173 -17.82 -10.90 -0.34
C ILE A 173 -18.56 -11.40 0.90
N TYR A 174 -19.38 -10.53 1.51
CA TYR A 174 -20.32 -10.94 2.56
C TYR A 174 -21.52 -11.65 1.93
N LYS A 175 -21.99 -12.76 2.55
CA LYS A 175 -23.08 -13.59 2.00
C LYS A 175 -24.48 -13.01 2.21
N GLY A 176 -24.65 -11.99 3.09
CA GLY A 176 -25.94 -11.43 3.45
C GLY A 176 -26.51 -12.04 4.71
#